data_64e473c7994ba38a4e3398de9ce6e423
#
_entry.id   64e473c7994ba38a4e3398de9ce6e423
#
_cell.length_a   1.000
_cell.length_b   1.000
_cell.length_c   1.000
_cell.angle_alpha   90.00
_cell.angle_beta   90.00
_cell.angle_gamma   90.00
#
_symmetry.space_group_name_H-M   'P 1'
#
loop_
_entity.id
_entity.type
_entity.pdbx_description
1 polymer ?
#
loop_
_entity_poly.entity_id
_entity_poly.type
_entity_poly.pdbx_seq_one_letter_code
_entity_poly.pdbx_strand_id
1 'polypeptide(L)'
;MFHALALFALAMNVAPDLEQRLARYKPVEMTFAAERFTPRERRLIDELIAACRDLESIYWRQNSPEDIPIYKSLPAGPLKRFLWINGSRYDQVDENKPFIGSTPMPPGRALYARSLTRDAIEAWVKAHPSRKKAIYDERTLVDANMKTTPYHVKYRQWLEPAARHLRNAAGFSDDKAFAEFLRMRAQALLDDNYYPSDLAWVKLKDPKFDIIFAPYETYLDDLLGVKTSYGAAVLIRNEEESRKLAAFQKYVPDIQDALPLPAEDRPSKKGHETPMEVMDTPFRAGDLRHGYQAVADNLPNDPRIHEKVGSKKIFFKNYMDARVDYVILPLGKRMMRADQATQASAEGYLTVVLMHEISHGLGPSFARRNGQQVDIREAIGPAFSGLEEAKADVTGMYALKWLVDRGALPKERLEEYYASYVAGIFRTVRFGTGEAHGRAEMMEFNFLSERGAITRDSSGRYAVDYGKMPEAFAALAKELLEIEATGDRARAEAWFARYDKMPSDLHAALDAQKDIPVDFDPLVPFREGVE
;
A
#
# COMPACT_ATOMS: atom_id res chain seq x y z
N MET A 1 -12.31 36.47 -16.03
CA MET A 1 -12.26 35.10 -15.47
C MET A 1 -11.19 34.95 -14.37
N PHE A 2 -9.94 35.34 -14.59
CA PHE A 2 -8.86 35.29 -13.58
C PHE A 2 -9.13 36.06 -12.27
N HIS A 3 -9.75 37.25 -12.34
CA HIS A 3 -10.06 38.08 -11.18
C HIS A 3 -11.17 37.49 -10.29
N ALA A 4 -12.14 36.76 -10.85
CA ALA A 4 -13.21 36.11 -10.09
C ALA A 4 -12.70 34.85 -9.37
N LEU A 5 -11.76 34.09 -9.96
CA LEU A 5 -11.09 32.95 -9.34
C LEU A 5 -10.22 33.37 -8.16
N ALA A 6 -9.46 34.48 -8.31
CA ALA A 6 -8.62 35.01 -7.24
C ALA A 6 -9.45 35.53 -6.05
N LEU A 7 -10.59 36.16 -6.30
CA LEU A 7 -11.53 36.62 -5.27
C LEU A 7 -12.21 35.44 -4.53
N PHE A 8 -12.53 34.35 -5.23
CA PHE A 8 -13.13 33.16 -4.61
C PHE A 8 -12.12 32.38 -3.73
N ALA A 9 -10.86 32.27 -4.18
CA ALA A 9 -9.78 31.66 -3.42
C ALA A 9 -9.44 32.46 -2.14
N LEU A 10 -9.42 33.79 -2.22
CA LEU A 10 -9.22 34.67 -1.06
C LEU A 10 -10.35 34.56 -0.04
N ALA A 11 -11.60 34.39 -0.48
CA ALA A 11 -12.75 34.18 0.41
C ALA A 11 -12.70 32.81 1.13
N MET A 12 -12.00 31.81 0.59
CA MET A 12 -11.89 30.45 1.16
C MET A 12 -10.62 30.25 2.00
N ASN A 13 -9.73 31.25 2.12
CA ASN A 13 -8.44 31.13 2.80
C ASN A 13 -7.65 29.90 2.32
N VAL A 14 -7.34 29.88 1.03
CA VAL A 14 -6.56 28.79 0.39
C VAL A 14 -5.07 29.00 0.66
N ALA A 15 -4.35 27.92 0.92
CA ALA A 15 -2.91 27.94 1.15
C ALA A 15 -2.17 28.58 -0.04
N PRO A 16 -1.25 29.55 0.21
CA PRO A 16 -0.57 30.30 -0.84
C PRO A 16 0.36 29.46 -1.70
N ASP A 17 0.80 28.31 -1.19
CA ASP A 17 1.70 27.33 -1.84
C ASP A 17 0.95 26.19 -2.56
N LEU A 18 -0.35 26.33 -2.83
CA LEU A 18 -1.19 25.28 -3.43
C LEU A 18 -0.60 24.70 -4.73
N GLU A 19 -0.07 25.56 -5.60
CA GLU A 19 0.50 25.10 -6.88
C GLU A 19 1.78 24.28 -6.64
N GLN A 20 2.59 24.64 -5.66
CA GLN A 20 3.78 23.88 -5.26
C GLN A 20 3.39 22.51 -4.66
N ARG A 21 2.32 22.47 -3.86
CA ARG A 21 1.77 21.24 -3.32
C ARG A 21 1.24 20.32 -4.42
N LEU A 22 0.49 20.87 -5.37
CA LEU A 22 -0.02 20.11 -6.51
C LEU A 22 1.10 19.59 -7.41
N ALA A 23 2.18 20.36 -7.61
CA ALA A 23 3.33 19.95 -8.40
C ALA A 23 4.09 18.75 -7.84
N ARG A 24 3.85 18.36 -6.57
CA ARG A 24 4.38 17.14 -5.98
C ARG A 24 3.76 15.86 -6.56
N TYR A 25 2.63 15.99 -7.25
CA TYR A 25 1.94 14.87 -7.90
C TYR A 25 2.08 14.98 -9.41
N LYS A 26 2.75 14.01 -10.04
CA LYS A 26 2.87 13.96 -11.50
C LYS A 26 1.56 13.51 -12.12
N PRO A 27 0.88 14.31 -12.95
CA PRO A 27 -0.26 13.83 -13.73
C PRO A 27 0.19 12.73 -14.71
N VAL A 28 -0.45 11.57 -14.67
CA VAL A 28 -0.14 10.42 -15.52
C VAL A 28 -1.41 9.88 -16.16
N GLU A 29 -1.46 9.87 -17.49
CA GLU A 29 -2.56 9.27 -18.25
C GLU A 29 -2.55 7.74 -18.04
N MET A 30 -3.62 7.23 -17.44
CA MET A 30 -3.81 5.79 -17.24
C MET A 30 -4.56 5.22 -18.43
N THR A 31 -3.86 4.45 -19.27
CA THR A 31 -4.45 3.90 -20.49
C THR A 31 -5.39 2.74 -20.19
N PHE A 32 -6.46 2.65 -20.98
CA PHE A 32 -7.39 1.52 -20.98
C PHE A 32 -7.71 1.10 -22.41
N ALA A 33 -7.22 -0.07 -22.80
CA ALA A 33 -7.39 -0.61 -24.16
C ALA A 33 -8.74 -1.35 -24.26
N ALA A 34 -9.84 -0.60 -24.39
CA ALA A 34 -11.20 -1.15 -24.42
C ALA A 34 -11.44 -2.16 -25.56
N GLU A 35 -10.69 -2.04 -26.67
CA GLU A 35 -10.74 -2.92 -27.83
C GLU A 35 -10.28 -4.37 -27.52
N ARG A 36 -9.54 -4.58 -26.45
CA ARG A 36 -9.09 -5.90 -25.99
C ARG A 36 -10.20 -6.76 -25.39
N PHE A 37 -11.36 -6.16 -25.11
CA PHE A 37 -12.46 -6.79 -24.40
C PHE A 37 -13.67 -7.00 -25.33
N THR A 38 -14.36 -8.13 -25.16
CA THR A 38 -15.63 -8.40 -25.81
C THR A 38 -16.70 -7.40 -25.35
N PRO A 39 -17.79 -7.20 -26.11
CA PRO A 39 -18.89 -6.34 -25.67
C PRO A 39 -19.48 -6.75 -24.31
N ARG A 40 -19.48 -8.04 -23.98
CA ARG A 40 -19.97 -8.58 -22.71
C ARG A 40 -19.02 -8.23 -21.56
N GLU A 41 -17.71 -8.38 -21.76
CA GLU A 41 -16.69 -8.00 -20.78
C GLU A 41 -16.66 -6.49 -20.53
N ARG A 42 -16.84 -5.68 -21.58
CA ARG A 42 -16.96 -4.22 -21.40
C ARG A 42 -18.14 -3.86 -20.51
N ARG A 43 -19.30 -4.48 -20.67
CA ARG A 43 -20.45 -4.28 -19.77
C ARG A 43 -20.16 -4.69 -18.34
N LEU A 44 -19.42 -5.80 -18.15
CA LEU A 44 -18.97 -6.20 -16.82
C LEU A 44 -18.11 -5.11 -16.18
N ILE A 45 -17.10 -4.58 -16.90
CA ILE A 45 -16.22 -3.52 -16.43
C ILE A 45 -17.02 -2.24 -16.12
N ASP A 46 -17.95 -1.84 -17.00
CA ASP A 46 -18.78 -0.65 -16.80
C ASP A 46 -19.63 -0.74 -15.53
N GLU A 47 -20.21 -1.91 -15.24
CA GLU A 47 -20.98 -2.14 -14.00
C GLU A 47 -20.08 -2.13 -12.76
N LEU A 48 -18.87 -2.69 -12.82
CA LEU A 48 -17.91 -2.62 -11.72
C LEU A 48 -17.47 -1.18 -11.44
N ILE A 49 -17.20 -0.38 -12.49
CA ILE A 49 -16.85 1.04 -12.35
C ILE A 49 -18.04 1.84 -11.78
N ALA A 50 -19.27 1.54 -12.22
CA ALA A 50 -20.45 2.19 -11.67
C ALA A 50 -20.60 1.93 -10.16
N ALA A 51 -20.40 0.67 -9.73
CA ALA A 51 -20.38 0.33 -8.31
C ALA A 51 -19.29 1.09 -7.54
N CYS A 52 -18.08 1.22 -8.11
CA CYS A 52 -16.98 1.96 -7.48
C CYS A 52 -17.33 3.44 -7.23
N ARG A 53 -18.07 4.08 -8.14
CA ARG A 53 -18.51 5.49 -7.97
C ARG A 53 -19.46 5.68 -6.79
N ASP A 54 -20.28 4.69 -6.50
CA ASP A 54 -21.14 4.73 -5.31
C ASP A 54 -20.29 4.70 -4.02
N LEU A 55 -19.24 3.86 -3.98
CA LEU A 55 -18.31 3.83 -2.84
C LEU A 55 -17.50 5.12 -2.70
N GLU A 56 -17.12 5.75 -3.80
CA GLU A 56 -16.49 7.07 -3.79
C GLU A 56 -17.30 8.08 -2.98
N SER A 57 -18.60 8.09 -3.21
CA SER A 57 -19.53 8.98 -2.51
C SER A 57 -19.62 8.66 -1.01
N ILE A 58 -19.43 7.40 -0.60
CA ILE A 58 -19.37 7.02 0.82
C ILE A 58 -18.04 7.48 1.43
N TYR A 59 -16.91 7.23 0.77
CA TYR A 59 -15.59 7.62 1.27
C TYR A 59 -15.51 9.10 1.62
N TRP A 60 -15.97 10.00 0.74
CA TRP A 60 -16.01 11.43 1.04
C TRP A 60 -16.82 11.75 2.30
N ARG A 61 -17.88 10.96 2.56
CA ARG A 61 -18.71 11.11 3.76
C ARG A 61 -18.10 10.51 5.02
N GLN A 62 -17.18 9.60 4.87
CA GLN A 62 -16.35 9.08 5.97
C GLN A 62 -15.17 10.01 6.27
N ASN A 63 -14.57 10.60 5.23
CA ASN A 63 -13.40 11.47 5.34
C ASN A 63 -13.79 12.90 5.76
N SER A 64 -14.43 13.68 4.88
CA SER A 64 -14.78 15.08 5.11
C SER A 64 -16.06 15.46 4.35
N PRO A 65 -17.25 15.17 4.89
CA PRO A 65 -18.52 15.44 4.21
C PRO A 65 -18.76 16.94 3.92
N GLU A 66 -18.21 17.82 4.73
CA GLU A 66 -18.26 19.27 4.52
C GLU A 66 -17.48 19.75 3.30
N ASP A 67 -16.59 18.94 2.74
CA ASP A 67 -15.82 19.30 1.54
C ASP A 67 -16.57 18.96 0.25
N ILE A 68 -17.60 18.13 0.30
CA ILE A 68 -18.41 17.78 -0.87
C ILE A 68 -19.06 19.00 -1.54
N PRO A 69 -19.74 19.90 -0.81
CA PRO A 69 -20.25 21.13 -1.40
C PRO A 69 -19.16 22.02 -1.98
N ILE A 70 -18.00 22.10 -1.31
CA ILE A 70 -16.87 22.88 -1.79
C ILE A 70 -16.38 22.30 -3.13
N TYR A 71 -16.09 21.00 -3.19
CA TYR A 71 -15.65 20.32 -4.41
C TYR A 71 -16.63 20.52 -5.57
N LYS A 72 -17.94 20.38 -5.31
CA LYS A 72 -18.98 20.57 -6.33
C LYS A 72 -19.06 22.01 -6.84
N SER A 73 -18.83 23.01 -5.99
CA SER A 73 -18.91 24.43 -6.35
C SER A 73 -17.68 24.96 -7.09
N LEU A 74 -16.52 24.29 -6.94
CA LEU A 74 -15.29 24.73 -7.57
C LEU A 74 -15.31 24.51 -9.09
N PRO A 75 -14.85 25.50 -9.90
CA PRO A 75 -14.57 25.28 -11.30
C PRO A 75 -13.37 24.34 -11.48
N ALA A 76 -13.22 23.77 -12.67
CA ALA A 76 -12.01 23.02 -13.00
C ALA A 76 -10.76 23.90 -12.80
N GLY A 77 -9.74 23.36 -12.16
CA GLY A 77 -8.51 24.08 -11.83
C GLY A 77 -7.71 23.43 -10.69
N PRO A 78 -6.55 24.02 -10.33
CA PRO A 78 -5.62 23.46 -9.37
C PRO A 78 -6.26 23.11 -8.02
N LEU A 79 -7.05 24.01 -7.44
CA LEU A 79 -7.70 23.78 -6.15
C LEU A 79 -8.66 22.59 -6.19
N LYS A 80 -9.51 22.50 -7.22
CA LYS A 80 -10.43 21.37 -7.39
C LYS A 80 -9.67 20.06 -7.57
N ARG A 81 -8.57 20.08 -8.34
CA ARG A 81 -7.74 18.90 -8.57
C ARG A 81 -7.04 18.46 -7.29
N PHE A 82 -6.47 19.40 -6.52
CA PHE A 82 -5.79 19.07 -5.28
C PHE A 82 -6.75 18.56 -4.20
N LEU A 83 -7.96 19.13 -4.15
CA LEU A 83 -9.04 18.65 -3.29
C LEU A 83 -9.47 17.22 -3.67
N TRP A 84 -9.50 16.91 -4.99
CA TRP A 84 -9.76 15.57 -5.49
C TRP A 84 -8.66 14.59 -5.10
N ILE A 85 -7.39 14.93 -5.33
CA ILE A 85 -6.25 14.06 -4.97
C ILE A 85 -6.30 13.64 -3.50
N ASN A 86 -6.64 14.57 -2.60
CA ASN A 86 -6.67 14.29 -1.16
C ASN A 86 -8.02 13.75 -0.64
N GLY A 87 -9.10 13.81 -1.41
CA GLY A 87 -10.45 13.45 -0.94
C GLY A 87 -10.95 14.30 0.23
N SER A 88 -10.26 15.40 0.55
CA SER A 88 -10.57 16.36 1.62
C SER A 88 -9.71 17.60 1.49
N ARG A 89 -9.98 18.63 2.30
CA ARG A 89 -9.16 19.85 2.43
C ARG A 89 -7.81 19.66 3.11
N TYR A 90 -7.44 18.47 3.46
CA TYR A 90 -6.23 18.14 4.23
C TYR A 90 -5.20 17.47 3.33
N ASP A 91 -3.95 17.95 3.39
CA ASP A 91 -2.84 17.45 2.59
C ASP A 91 -2.26 16.19 3.24
N GLN A 92 -2.60 15.02 2.71
CA GLN A 92 -2.20 13.73 3.28
C GLN A 92 -0.68 13.51 3.29
N VAL A 93 0.06 14.15 2.38
CA VAL A 93 1.53 14.06 2.29
C VAL A 93 2.25 15.09 3.16
N ASP A 94 1.51 16.04 3.73
CA ASP A 94 2.03 17.08 4.63
C ASP A 94 1.29 17.02 5.98
N GLU A 95 1.34 15.87 6.66
CA GLU A 95 0.80 15.67 8.01
C GLU A 95 -0.66 16.10 8.17
N ASN A 96 -1.46 15.94 7.12
CA ASN A 96 -2.86 16.37 7.07
C ASN A 96 -3.08 17.87 7.37
N LYS A 97 -2.11 18.74 7.03
CA LYS A 97 -2.27 20.19 7.15
C LYS A 97 -3.38 20.69 6.23
N PRO A 98 -4.29 21.57 6.71
CA PRO A 98 -5.33 22.11 5.87
C PRO A 98 -4.75 23.02 4.79
N PHE A 99 -5.23 22.87 3.55
CA PHE A 99 -4.96 23.81 2.46
C PHE A 99 -6.19 24.67 2.08
N ILE A 100 -7.32 24.42 2.73
CA ILE A 100 -8.51 25.29 2.74
C ILE A 100 -8.90 25.53 4.19
N GLY A 101 -8.90 26.79 4.60
CA GLY A 101 -9.14 27.18 5.99
C GLY A 101 -7.94 26.91 6.91
N SER A 102 -8.17 26.90 8.22
CA SER A 102 -7.11 26.72 9.24
C SER A 102 -7.49 25.68 10.29
N THR A 103 -8.66 25.05 10.20
CA THR A 103 -9.12 24.07 11.18
C THR A 103 -8.32 22.78 11.02
N PRO A 104 -7.67 22.27 12.08
CA PRO A 104 -6.98 20.99 12.04
C PRO A 104 -7.93 19.84 11.68
N MET A 105 -7.38 18.81 11.08
CA MET A 105 -8.13 17.60 10.77
C MET A 105 -8.61 16.92 12.07
N PRO A 106 -9.90 16.55 12.16
CA PRO A 106 -10.40 15.75 13.27
C PRO A 106 -9.76 14.35 13.24
N PRO A 107 -9.19 13.83 14.34
CA PRO A 107 -8.54 12.52 14.36
C PRO A 107 -9.46 11.36 13.94
N GLY A 108 -10.74 11.46 14.28
CA GLY A 108 -11.75 10.46 13.90
C GLY A 108 -12.48 10.77 12.60
N ARG A 109 -12.06 11.80 11.84
CA ARG A 109 -12.73 12.23 10.61
C ARG A 109 -14.24 12.40 10.82
N ALA A 110 -15.07 11.88 9.92
CA ALA A 110 -16.52 11.81 10.09
C ALA A 110 -17.03 10.44 10.60
N LEU A 111 -16.12 9.59 11.08
CA LEU A 111 -16.42 8.27 11.66
C LEU A 111 -16.90 8.40 13.12
N TYR A 112 -16.51 9.50 13.77
CA TYR A 112 -16.91 9.86 15.13
C TYR A 112 -17.42 11.30 15.19
N ALA A 113 -18.24 11.59 16.20
CA ALA A 113 -18.57 12.98 16.48
C ALA A 113 -17.30 13.77 16.86
N ARG A 114 -17.15 14.98 16.31
CA ARG A 114 -15.95 15.83 16.49
C ARG A 114 -15.59 16.15 17.95
N SER A 115 -16.55 16.07 18.85
CA SER A 115 -16.37 16.30 20.29
C SER A 115 -15.74 15.12 21.02
N LEU A 116 -15.62 13.96 20.39
CA LEU A 116 -15.11 12.76 21.04
C LEU A 116 -13.58 12.74 20.98
N THR A 117 -12.99 12.35 22.11
CA THR A 117 -11.56 12.08 22.25
C THR A 117 -11.36 10.60 22.58
N ARG A 118 -10.17 10.06 22.34
CA ARG A 118 -9.80 8.69 22.72
C ARG A 118 -10.09 8.44 24.21
N ASP A 119 -9.58 9.31 25.08
CA ASP A 119 -9.74 9.18 26.54
C ASP A 119 -11.22 9.16 26.95
N ALA A 120 -12.05 10.02 26.34
CA ALA A 120 -13.48 10.07 26.62
C ALA A 120 -14.19 8.77 26.22
N ILE A 121 -13.86 8.23 25.06
CA ILE A 121 -14.41 6.95 24.58
C ILE A 121 -13.96 5.80 25.49
N GLU A 122 -12.69 5.70 25.81
CA GLU A 122 -12.14 4.65 26.66
C GLU A 122 -12.72 4.69 28.09
N ALA A 123 -12.82 5.89 28.67
CA ALA A 123 -13.46 6.09 30.00
C ALA A 123 -14.94 5.67 29.97
N TRP A 124 -15.68 6.07 28.90
CA TRP A 124 -17.08 5.70 28.76
C TRP A 124 -17.25 4.19 28.57
N VAL A 125 -16.45 3.54 27.75
CA VAL A 125 -16.47 2.09 27.54
C VAL A 125 -16.13 1.34 28.82
N LYS A 126 -15.17 1.84 29.62
CA LYS A 126 -14.86 1.27 30.94
C LYS A 126 -16.05 1.31 31.88
N ALA A 127 -16.86 2.37 31.82
CA ALA A 127 -18.10 2.49 32.59
C ALA A 127 -19.27 1.67 32.01
N HIS A 128 -19.20 1.32 30.71
CA HIS A 128 -20.25 0.59 29.99
C HIS A 128 -19.68 -0.62 29.22
N PRO A 129 -19.13 -1.67 29.90
CA PRO A 129 -18.40 -2.77 29.25
C PRO A 129 -19.21 -3.54 28.20
N SER A 130 -20.52 -3.66 28.39
CA SER A 130 -21.42 -4.32 27.44
C SER A 130 -21.51 -3.62 26.08
N ARG A 131 -21.13 -2.35 26.01
CA ARG A 131 -21.16 -1.54 24.79
C ARG A 131 -19.80 -1.56 24.04
N LYS A 132 -18.76 -2.12 24.64
CA LYS A 132 -17.42 -2.16 24.04
C LYS A 132 -17.45 -2.70 22.61
N LYS A 133 -18.06 -3.87 22.40
CA LYS A 133 -18.15 -4.49 21.07
C LYS A 133 -18.76 -3.57 20.02
N ALA A 134 -19.82 -2.83 20.35
CA ALA A 134 -20.49 -1.94 19.40
C ALA A 134 -19.66 -0.67 19.10
N ILE A 135 -18.95 -0.11 20.10
CA ILE A 135 -18.09 1.06 19.91
C ILE A 135 -16.85 0.71 19.09
N TYR A 136 -16.25 -0.46 19.34
CA TYR A 136 -15.06 -0.95 18.62
C TYR A 136 -15.38 -1.80 17.40
N ASP A 137 -16.65 -1.85 16.97
CA ASP A 137 -17.02 -2.48 15.71
C ASP A 137 -16.47 -1.66 14.53
N GLU A 138 -15.80 -2.32 13.61
CA GLU A 138 -15.07 -1.70 12.49
C GLU A 138 -15.97 -0.92 11.53
N ARG A 139 -17.27 -1.27 11.49
CA ARG A 139 -18.25 -0.79 10.50
C ARG A 139 -19.43 -0.06 11.14
N THR A 140 -19.12 0.78 12.13
CA THR A 140 -20.10 1.64 12.77
C THR A 140 -19.59 3.06 12.94
N LEU A 141 -20.47 4.04 12.83
CA LEU A 141 -20.22 5.42 13.26
C LEU A 141 -20.58 5.59 14.73
N VAL A 142 -19.90 6.51 15.41
CA VAL A 142 -20.15 6.83 16.83
C VAL A 142 -20.57 8.30 16.96
N ASP A 143 -21.76 8.56 17.46
CA ASP A 143 -22.24 9.93 17.70
C ASP A 143 -21.77 10.48 19.06
N ALA A 144 -22.07 11.76 19.34
CA ALA A 144 -21.68 12.46 20.57
C ALA A 144 -22.28 11.82 21.85
N ASN A 145 -23.34 11.01 21.73
CA ASN A 145 -23.97 10.29 22.84
C ASN A 145 -23.51 8.83 22.94
N MET A 146 -22.41 8.46 22.26
CA MET A 146 -21.90 7.09 22.18
C MET A 146 -22.89 6.08 21.56
N LYS A 147 -23.84 6.55 20.76
CA LYS A 147 -24.70 5.70 19.96
C LYS A 147 -24.00 5.29 18.69
N THR A 148 -24.05 4.02 18.35
CA THR A 148 -23.48 3.47 17.12
C THR A 148 -24.51 3.35 16.01
N THR A 149 -24.09 3.62 14.77
CA THR A 149 -24.91 3.43 13.56
C THR A 149 -24.12 2.56 12.58
N PRO A 150 -24.61 1.35 12.21
CA PRO A 150 -23.95 0.49 11.24
C PRO A 150 -23.80 1.16 9.86
N TYR A 151 -22.74 0.81 9.12
CA TYR A 151 -22.47 1.39 7.81
C TYR A 151 -23.57 1.06 6.80
N HIS A 152 -24.07 -0.18 6.77
CA HIS A 152 -25.16 -0.57 5.87
C HIS A 152 -26.46 0.23 6.11
N VAL A 153 -26.68 0.76 7.31
CA VAL A 153 -27.80 1.65 7.62
C VAL A 153 -27.50 3.08 7.20
N LYS A 154 -26.31 3.59 7.60
CA LYS A 154 -25.93 4.99 7.36
C LYS A 154 -25.77 5.31 5.88
N TYR A 155 -25.17 4.40 5.13
CA TYR A 155 -24.78 4.63 3.73
C TYR A 155 -25.70 3.91 2.74
N ARG A 156 -26.85 3.45 3.18
CA ARG A 156 -27.80 2.62 2.42
C ARG A 156 -28.11 3.15 1.02
N GLN A 157 -28.28 4.48 0.89
CA GLN A 157 -28.65 5.12 -0.38
C GLN A 157 -27.58 4.94 -1.48
N TRP A 158 -26.32 4.68 -1.13
CA TRP A 158 -25.23 4.37 -2.06
C TRP A 158 -24.92 2.87 -2.12
N LEU A 159 -25.09 2.16 -1.00
CA LEU A 159 -24.83 0.72 -0.94
C LEU A 159 -25.86 -0.10 -1.74
N GLU A 160 -27.12 0.32 -1.78
CA GLU A 160 -28.13 -0.34 -2.60
C GLU A 160 -27.86 -0.24 -4.11
N PRO A 161 -27.56 0.93 -4.71
CA PRO A 161 -27.08 1.01 -6.10
C PRO A 161 -25.81 0.21 -6.35
N ALA A 162 -24.80 0.33 -5.50
CA ALA A 162 -23.55 -0.44 -5.62
C ALA A 162 -23.81 -1.95 -5.64
N ALA A 163 -24.64 -2.47 -4.73
CA ALA A 163 -25.03 -3.87 -4.70
C ALA A 163 -25.77 -4.32 -5.96
N ARG A 164 -26.60 -3.45 -6.54
CA ARG A 164 -27.28 -3.72 -7.81
C ARG A 164 -26.27 -3.81 -8.96
N HIS A 165 -25.32 -2.89 -9.05
CA HIS A 165 -24.27 -2.90 -10.05
C HIS A 165 -23.39 -4.17 -9.95
N LEU A 166 -23.03 -4.62 -8.74
CA LEU A 166 -22.30 -5.88 -8.57
C LEU A 166 -23.11 -7.10 -9.04
N ARG A 167 -24.42 -7.13 -8.78
CA ARG A 167 -25.30 -8.21 -9.28
C ARG A 167 -25.42 -8.19 -10.81
N ASN A 168 -25.48 -7.00 -11.41
CA ASN A 168 -25.48 -6.85 -12.86
C ASN A 168 -24.15 -7.35 -13.45
N ALA A 169 -23.01 -6.93 -12.89
CA ALA A 169 -21.69 -7.40 -13.27
C ALA A 169 -21.59 -8.93 -13.20
N ALA A 170 -22.12 -9.55 -12.14
CA ALA A 170 -22.20 -11.01 -12.01
C ALA A 170 -22.98 -11.67 -13.15
N GLY A 171 -23.98 -10.99 -13.73
CA GLY A 171 -24.73 -11.46 -14.90
C GLY A 171 -23.92 -11.41 -16.20
N PHE A 172 -22.90 -10.58 -16.27
CA PHE A 172 -22.00 -10.45 -17.42
C PHE A 172 -20.73 -11.29 -17.30
N SER A 173 -20.40 -11.81 -16.12
CA SER A 173 -19.23 -12.66 -15.93
C SER A 173 -19.44 -14.05 -16.53
N ASP A 174 -18.44 -14.55 -17.25
CA ASP A 174 -18.38 -15.95 -17.72
C ASP A 174 -17.68 -16.84 -16.66
N ASP A 175 -16.92 -16.24 -15.73
CA ASP A 175 -16.37 -16.93 -14.56
C ASP A 175 -17.45 -17.05 -13.47
N LYS A 176 -17.90 -18.29 -13.24
CA LYS A 176 -18.95 -18.60 -12.27
C LYS A 176 -18.53 -18.32 -10.82
N ALA A 177 -17.25 -18.54 -10.49
CA ALA A 177 -16.74 -18.29 -9.13
C ALA A 177 -16.69 -16.79 -8.85
N PHE A 178 -16.20 -16.00 -9.81
CA PHE A 178 -16.22 -14.55 -9.71
C PHE A 178 -17.65 -13.99 -9.67
N ALA A 179 -18.55 -14.49 -10.52
CA ALA A 179 -19.96 -14.10 -10.48
C ALA A 179 -20.62 -14.38 -9.13
N GLU A 180 -20.32 -15.51 -8.49
CA GLU A 180 -20.85 -15.85 -7.17
C GLU A 180 -20.25 -14.94 -6.09
N PHE A 181 -18.95 -14.70 -6.12
CA PHE A 181 -18.31 -13.72 -5.24
C PHE A 181 -18.97 -12.33 -5.33
N LEU A 182 -19.24 -11.83 -6.54
CA LEU A 182 -19.91 -10.53 -6.74
C LEU A 182 -21.30 -10.49 -6.12
N ARG A 183 -22.09 -11.58 -6.20
CA ARG A 183 -23.43 -11.67 -5.54
C ARG A 183 -23.31 -11.68 -4.02
N MET A 184 -22.34 -12.43 -3.49
CA MET A 184 -22.07 -12.47 -2.05
C MET A 184 -21.59 -11.11 -1.54
N ARG A 185 -20.72 -10.42 -2.28
CA ARG A 185 -20.24 -9.08 -1.96
C ARG A 185 -21.36 -8.05 -2.00
N ALA A 186 -22.26 -8.15 -2.98
CA ALA A 186 -23.46 -7.32 -3.05
C ALA A 186 -24.38 -7.50 -1.82
N GLN A 187 -24.45 -8.71 -1.26
CA GLN A 187 -25.19 -8.93 -0.02
C GLN A 187 -24.46 -8.36 1.19
N ALA A 188 -23.14 -8.55 1.26
CA ALA A 188 -22.31 -8.04 2.35
C ALA A 188 -22.39 -6.51 2.53
N LEU A 189 -22.55 -5.77 1.43
CA LEU A 189 -22.80 -4.32 1.48
C LEU A 189 -24.10 -3.93 2.21
N LEU A 190 -25.08 -4.82 2.24
CA LEU A 190 -26.42 -4.55 2.77
C LEU A 190 -26.60 -5.03 4.22
N ASP A 191 -25.63 -5.78 4.76
CA ASP A 191 -25.71 -6.36 6.11
C ASP A 191 -24.42 -6.27 6.92
N ASP A 192 -23.35 -5.65 6.36
CA ASP A 192 -21.99 -5.54 6.92
C ASP A 192 -21.32 -6.90 7.23
N ASN A 193 -21.83 -8.02 6.72
CA ASN A 193 -21.24 -9.34 6.90
C ASN A 193 -20.33 -9.73 5.74
N TYR A 194 -19.08 -9.24 5.77
CA TYR A 194 -18.12 -9.46 4.69
C TYR A 194 -17.43 -10.84 4.72
N TYR A 195 -17.37 -11.51 5.87
CA TYR A 195 -16.62 -12.76 6.05
C TYR A 195 -16.92 -13.83 4.97
N PRO A 196 -18.19 -14.15 4.62
CA PRO A 196 -18.46 -15.17 3.58
C PRO A 196 -17.93 -14.77 2.20
N SER A 197 -18.10 -13.49 1.82
CA SER A 197 -17.64 -12.99 0.53
C SER A 197 -16.12 -12.86 0.48
N ASP A 198 -15.46 -12.49 1.57
CA ASP A 198 -14.00 -12.44 1.67
C ASP A 198 -13.38 -13.83 1.53
N LEU A 199 -13.98 -14.82 2.19
CA LEU A 199 -13.55 -16.21 2.05
C LEU A 199 -13.70 -16.74 0.62
N ALA A 200 -14.78 -16.36 -0.09
CA ALA A 200 -14.98 -16.71 -1.50
C ALA A 200 -13.96 -15.99 -2.39
N TRP A 201 -13.67 -14.71 -2.10
CA TRP A 201 -12.72 -13.90 -2.84
C TRP A 201 -11.28 -14.42 -2.79
N VAL A 202 -10.78 -14.77 -1.60
CA VAL A 202 -9.43 -15.35 -1.45
C VAL A 202 -9.29 -16.69 -2.18
N LYS A 203 -10.39 -17.42 -2.36
CA LYS A 203 -10.41 -18.70 -3.09
C LYS A 203 -10.51 -18.60 -4.60
N LEU A 204 -10.68 -17.42 -5.16
CA LEU A 204 -10.66 -17.23 -6.61
C LEU A 204 -9.29 -17.67 -7.16
N LYS A 205 -9.30 -18.40 -8.25
CA LYS A 205 -8.08 -18.90 -8.90
C LYS A 205 -7.92 -18.21 -10.25
N ASP A 206 -6.83 -17.49 -10.40
CA ASP A 206 -6.42 -16.85 -11.65
C ASP A 206 -7.55 -16.12 -12.39
N PRO A 207 -8.38 -15.30 -11.71
CA PRO A 207 -9.50 -14.64 -12.34
C PRO A 207 -9.01 -13.62 -13.36
N LYS A 208 -9.63 -13.57 -14.57
CA LYS A 208 -9.34 -12.53 -15.57
C LYS A 208 -9.74 -11.15 -15.08
N PHE A 209 -10.86 -11.06 -14.39
CA PHE A 209 -11.38 -9.85 -13.74
C PHE A 209 -11.50 -10.08 -12.24
N ASP A 210 -11.14 -9.08 -11.47
CA ASP A 210 -11.33 -9.09 -10.04
C ASP A 210 -11.71 -7.69 -9.54
N ILE A 211 -12.07 -7.55 -8.28
CA ILE A 211 -12.38 -6.27 -7.67
C ILE A 211 -12.06 -6.28 -6.18
N ILE A 212 -11.34 -5.27 -5.72
CA ILE A 212 -11.33 -4.88 -4.31
C ILE A 212 -12.57 -4.03 -4.09
N PHE A 213 -13.41 -4.37 -3.12
CA PHE A 213 -14.68 -3.67 -2.93
C PHE A 213 -15.23 -3.87 -1.51
N ALA A 214 -14.69 -3.16 -0.54
CA ALA A 214 -15.11 -3.26 0.86
C ALA A 214 -14.48 -2.15 1.72
N PRO A 215 -14.95 -1.96 2.97
CA PRO A 215 -14.24 -1.17 3.96
C PRO A 215 -13.19 -2.06 4.63
N TYR A 216 -11.92 -1.93 4.24
CA TYR A 216 -10.82 -2.75 4.75
C TYR A 216 -9.83 -1.96 5.61
N GLU A 217 -9.44 -0.76 5.18
CA GLU A 217 -8.34 -0.02 5.76
C GLU A 217 -8.79 0.97 6.84
N THR A 218 -7.94 1.20 7.82
CA THR A 218 -8.24 2.04 8.99
C THR A 218 -7.55 3.41 8.95
N TYR A 219 -6.94 3.80 7.83
CA TYR A 219 -6.15 5.03 7.70
C TYR A 219 -6.91 6.34 7.96
N LEU A 220 -8.24 6.32 7.90
CA LEU A 220 -9.05 7.48 8.29
C LEU A 220 -9.28 7.59 9.80
N ASP A 221 -9.00 6.55 10.57
CA ASP A 221 -9.27 6.52 12.02
C ASP A 221 -8.00 6.75 12.84
N ASP A 222 -7.52 7.99 12.88
CA ASP A 222 -6.43 8.39 13.78
C ASP A 222 -6.88 8.47 15.25
N LEU A 223 -8.19 8.33 15.53
CA LEU A 223 -8.73 8.43 16.88
C LEU A 223 -8.55 7.14 17.68
N LEU A 224 -9.01 6.00 17.15
CA LEU A 224 -8.89 4.68 17.78
C LEU A 224 -8.10 3.66 16.94
N GLY A 225 -7.99 3.86 15.63
CA GLY A 225 -7.37 2.91 14.70
C GLY A 225 -8.22 1.67 14.43
N VAL A 226 -9.54 1.78 14.49
CA VAL A 226 -10.48 0.65 14.41
C VAL A 226 -11.43 0.74 13.24
N LYS A 227 -11.97 1.94 12.96
CA LYS A 227 -13.00 2.11 11.92
C LYS A 227 -12.40 2.03 10.53
N THR A 228 -13.06 1.26 9.68
CA THR A 228 -12.60 1.05 8.30
C THR A 228 -13.26 2.01 7.32
N SER A 229 -12.54 2.36 6.25
CA SER A 229 -13.03 3.20 5.15
C SER A 229 -13.30 2.38 3.89
N TYR A 230 -14.29 2.81 3.10
CA TYR A 230 -14.58 2.16 1.82
C TYR A 230 -13.53 2.48 0.77
N GLY A 231 -12.99 1.43 0.17
CA GLY A 231 -12.10 1.48 -0.97
C GLY A 231 -12.52 0.51 -2.06
N ALA A 232 -12.23 0.85 -3.30
CA ALA A 232 -12.51 -0.01 -4.44
C ALA A 232 -11.46 0.12 -5.54
N ALA A 233 -11.16 -1.00 -6.21
CA ALA A 233 -10.32 -1.05 -7.40
C ALA A 233 -10.85 -2.13 -8.35
N VAL A 234 -11.15 -1.75 -9.59
CA VAL A 234 -11.43 -2.71 -10.67
C VAL A 234 -10.10 -3.28 -11.14
N LEU A 235 -10.00 -4.59 -11.28
CA LEU A 235 -8.78 -5.31 -11.55
C LEU A 235 -8.91 -6.17 -12.80
N ILE A 236 -7.86 -6.15 -13.62
CA ILE A 236 -7.75 -6.95 -14.83
C ILE A 236 -6.40 -7.66 -14.79
N ARG A 237 -6.43 -8.99 -14.88
CA ARG A 237 -5.22 -9.81 -14.78
C ARG A 237 -4.21 -9.46 -15.86
N ASN A 238 -2.99 -9.19 -15.45
CA ASN A 238 -1.85 -9.09 -16.34
C ASN A 238 -1.23 -10.48 -16.53
N GLU A 239 -1.58 -11.11 -17.65
CA GLU A 239 -1.21 -12.52 -17.93
C GLU A 239 0.30 -12.73 -18.05
N GLU A 240 1.02 -11.75 -18.58
CA GLU A 240 2.47 -11.85 -18.74
C GLU A 240 3.18 -11.84 -17.38
N GLU A 241 2.87 -10.84 -16.55
CA GLU A 241 3.50 -10.69 -15.26
C GLU A 241 3.05 -11.77 -14.27
N SER A 242 1.80 -12.23 -14.36
CA SER A 242 1.31 -13.35 -13.55
C SER A 242 2.03 -14.66 -13.87
N ARG A 243 2.41 -14.89 -15.13
CA ARG A 243 3.25 -16.05 -15.49
C ARG A 243 4.67 -15.94 -14.93
N LYS A 244 5.27 -14.74 -14.94
CA LYS A 244 6.58 -14.49 -14.32
C LYS A 244 6.52 -14.78 -12.81
N LEU A 245 5.49 -14.28 -12.13
CA LEU A 245 5.27 -14.52 -10.71
C LEU A 245 5.16 -16.02 -10.38
N ALA A 246 4.33 -16.76 -11.12
CA ALA A 246 4.18 -18.20 -10.95
C ALA A 246 5.50 -18.96 -11.16
N ALA A 247 6.38 -18.45 -12.05
CA ALA A 247 7.70 -19.03 -12.26
C ALA A 247 8.63 -18.86 -11.04
N PHE A 248 8.46 -17.83 -10.23
CA PHE A 248 9.21 -17.65 -8.97
C PHE A 248 8.66 -18.50 -7.84
N GLN A 249 7.34 -18.61 -7.71
CA GLN A 249 6.69 -19.35 -6.64
C GLN A 249 7.14 -20.81 -6.55
N LYS A 250 7.43 -21.46 -7.68
CA LYS A 250 7.92 -22.85 -7.69
C LYS A 250 9.26 -23.04 -6.99
N TYR A 251 10.06 -21.98 -6.86
CA TYR A 251 11.38 -22.04 -6.18
C TYR A 251 11.32 -21.70 -4.69
N VAL A 252 10.16 -21.27 -4.18
CA VAL A 252 10.01 -20.86 -2.78
C VAL A 252 10.50 -21.92 -1.77
N PRO A 253 10.21 -23.23 -1.94
CA PRO A 253 10.76 -24.26 -1.03
C PRO A 253 12.28 -24.34 -1.05
N ASP A 254 12.88 -24.25 -2.25
CA ASP A 254 14.34 -24.35 -2.41
C ASP A 254 15.05 -23.10 -1.90
N ILE A 255 14.43 -21.92 -2.08
CA ILE A 255 14.93 -20.66 -1.51
C ILE A 255 14.90 -20.72 0.01
N GLN A 256 13.79 -21.18 0.60
CA GLN A 256 13.67 -21.36 2.05
C GLN A 256 14.80 -22.24 2.62
N ASP A 257 15.12 -23.35 1.93
CA ASP A 257 16.20 -24.25 2.32
C ASP A 257 17.60 -23.64 2.13
N ALA A 258 17.74 -22.68 1.24
CA ALA A 258 19.00 -21.99 0.97
C ALA A 258 19.26 -20.79 1.87
N LEU A 259 18.28 -20.35 2.67
CA LEU A 259 18.46 -19.21 3.57
C LEU A 259 19.58 -19.46 4.58
N PRO A 260 20.33 -18.40 4.97
CA PRO A 260 21.42 -18.50 5.94
C PRO A 260 20.90 -18.65 7.38
N LEU A 261 20.08 -19.69 7.60
CA LEU A 261 19.46 -20.07 8.87
C LEU A 261 19.84 -21.50 9.25
N PRO A 262 20.08 -21.79 10.55
CA PRO A 262 20.17 -23.16 11.05
C PRO A 262 18.90 -23.97 10.73
N ALA A 263 19.06 -25.28 10.53
CA ALA A 263 17.96 -26.17 10.17
C ALA A 263 16.82 -26.16 11.20
N GLU A 264 17.17 -26.02 12.48
CA GLU A 264 16.22 -25.96 13.60
C GLU A 264 15.35 -24.69 13.62
N ASP A 265 15.75 -23.63 12.91
CA ASP A 265 15.00 -22.37 12.83
C ASP A 265 14.15 -22.27 11.56
N ARG A 266 14.26 -23.27 10.69
CA ARG A 266 13.44 -23.33 9.48
C ARG A 266 12.02 -23.83 9.79
N PRO A 267 10.99 -23.32 9.09
CA PRO A 267 9.63 -23.80 9.29
C PRO A 267 9.51 -25.30 9.04
N SER A 268 8.89 -26.02 9.97
CA SER A 268 8.64 -27.45 9.84
C SER A 268 7.50 -27.81 8.88
N LYS A 269 6.64 -26.84 8.55
CA LYS A 269 5.53 -26.96 7.61
C LYS A 269 5.55 -25.79 6.64
N LYS A 270 5.25 -26.08 5.37
CA LYS A 270 4.92 -25.02 4.40
C LYS A 270 3.71 -24.25 4.93
N GLY A 271 3.80 -22.93 5.02
CA GLY A 271 2.65 -22.08 5.27
C GLY A 271 1.58 -22.23 4.18
N HIS A 272 0.40 -21.65 4.38
CA HIS A 272 -0.59 -21.57 3.32
C HIS A 272 -0.01 -20.76 2.15
N GLU A 273 -0.13 -21.30 0.94
CA GLU A 273 0.19 -20.50 -0.27
C GLU A 273 -0.79 -19.32 -0.30
N THR A 274 -0.26 -18.11 -0.14
CA THR A 274 -1.05 -16.89 -0.30
C THR A 274 -1.20 -16.63 -1.80
N PRO A 275 -2.43 -16.54 -2.34
CA PRO A 275 -2.63 -16.13 -3.71
C PRO A 275 -1.96 -14.79 -3.98
N MET A 276 -1.15 -14.74 -5.03
CA MET A 276 -0.48 -13.54 -5.51
C MET A 276 -0.91 -13.27 -6.94
N GLU A 277 -1.34 -12.06 -7.22
CA GLU A 277 -1.87 -11.68 -8.53
C GLU A 277 -1.26 -10.37 -9.00
N VAL A 278 -0.85 -10.32 -10.25
CA VAL A 278 -0.42 -9.07 -10.90
C VAL A 278 -1.57 -8.58 -11.78
N MET A 279 -2.10 -7.42 -11.43
CA MET A 279 -3.30 -6.85 -12.04
C MET A 279 -3.03 -5.45 -12.58
N ASP A 280 -3.67 -5.10 -13.68
CA ASP A 280 -3.86 -3.71 -14.09
C ASP A 280 -5.16 -3.18 -13.48
N THR A 281 -5.14 -1.96 -12.95
CA THR A 281 -6.32 -1.34 -12.40
C THR A 281 -6.73 -0.12 -13.23
N PRO A 282 -7.80 -0.22 -14.04
CA PRO A 282 -8.28 0.88 -14.86
C PRO A 282 -9.04 1.95 -14.09
N PHE A 283 -9.58 1.59 -12.91
CA PHE A 283 -10.36 2.52 -12.09
C PHE A 283 -10.25 2.19 -10.60
N ARG A 284 -10.13 3.24 -9.80
CA ARG A 284 -10.14 3.19 -8.34
C ARG A 284 -11.12 4.19 -7.75
N ALA A 285 -11.57 3.94 -6.54
CA ALA A 285 -12.45 4.82 -5.79
C ALA A 285 -12.18 4.73 -4.28
N GLY A 286 -12.61 5.75 -3.56
CA GLY A 286 -12.49 5.82 -2.12
C GLY A 286 -11.05 5.77 -1.63
N ASP A 287 -10.80 5.01 -0.60
CA ASP A 287 -9.49 4.93 0.07
C ASP A 287 -8.33 4.59 -0.88
N LEU A 288 -8.56 3.74 -1.86
CA LEU A 288 -7.56 3.36 -2.87
C LEU A 288 -7.29 4.44 -3.94
N ARG A 289 -8.12 5.50 -4.01
CA ARG A 289 -7.99 6.55 -5.03
C ARG A 289 -7.34 7.81 -4.49
N HIS A 290 -7.49 8.11 -3.23
CA HIS A 290 -7.10 9.38 -2.63
C HIS A 290 -5.79 9.29 -1.85
N GLY A 291 -5.04 10.39 -1.83
CA GLY A 291 -3.74 10.47 -1.16
C GLY A 291 -2.66 9.67 -1.88
N TYR A 292 -1.95 8.85 -1.13
CA TYR A 292 -0.90 7.97 -1.61
C TYR A 292 -1.46 6.88 -2.53
N GLN A 293 -0.84 6.72 -3.70
CA GLN A 293 -1.28 5.72 -4.67
C GLN A 293 -0.64 4.35 -4.36
N ALA A 294 -1.34 3.47 -3.63
CA ALA A 294 -0.87 2.12 -3.35
C ALA A 294 -0.50 1.36 -4.63
N VAL A 295 0.62 0.63 -4.62
CA VAL A 295 1.10 -0.20 -5.75
C VAL A 295 0.90 -1.68 -5.51
N ALA A 296 0.57 -2.06 -4.28
CA ALA A 296 0.17 -3.41 -3.88
C ALA A 296 -0.77 -3.35 -2.68
N ASP A 297 -1.56 -4.40 -2.49
CA ASP A 297 -2.41 -4.63 -1.33
C ASP A 297 -2.36 -6.09 -0.90
N ASN A 298 -2.52 -6.34 0.42
CA ASN A 298 -2.63 -7.66 1.00
C ASN A 298 -3.91 -7.76 1.83
N LEU A 299 -4.97 -8.29 1.26
CA LEU A 299 -6.33 -8.26 1.80
C LEU A 299 -6.98 -9.67 1.80
N PRO A 300 -8.06 -9.87 2.57
CA PRO A 300 -8.68 -8.98 3.55
C PRO A 300 -7.89 -8.91 4.85
N ASN A 301 -8.17 -7.91 5.71
CA ASN A 301 -7.53 -7.74 7.02
C ASN A 301 -8.24 -8.54 8.15
N ASP A 302 -8.92 -9.65 7.85
CA ASP A 302 -9.62 -10.47 8.82
C ASP A 302 -8.76 -11.64 9.31
N PRO A 303 -8.33 -11.67 10.60
CA PRO A 303 -7.45 -12.72 11.12
C PRO A 303 -8.07 -14.12 11.03
N ARG A 304 -9.40 -14.26 11.04
CA ARG A 304 -10.09 -15.55 10.88
C ARG A 304 -9.95 -16.11 9.46
N ILE A 305 -9.83 -15.22 8.46
CA ILE A 305 -9.60 -15.60 7.07
C ILE A 305 -8.14 -15.94 6.87
N HIS A 306 -7.23 -15.14 7.43
CA HIS A 306 -5.80 -15.40 7.39
C HIS A 306 -5.47 -16.79 7.97
N GLU A 307 -6.04 -17.13 9.12
CA GLU A 307 -5.84 -18.46 9.74
C GLU A 307 -6.37 -19.60 8.85
N LYS A 308 -7.50 -19.39 8.18
CA LYS A 308 -8.21 -20.46 7.46
C LYS A 308 -7.71 -20.68 6.03
N VAL A 309 -7.41 -19.62 5.31
CA VAL A 309 -7.09 -19.64 3.86
C VAL A 309 -5.98 -18.70 3.44
N GLY A 310 -5.40 -17.94 4.37
CA GLY A 310 -4.44 -16.87 4.05
C GLY A 310 -5.12 -15.58 3.62
N SER A 311 -4.39 -14.78 2.86
CA SER A 311 -4.83 -13.52 2.27
C SER A 311 -4.57 -13.53 0.77
N LYS A 312 -4.99 -12.50 0.04
CA LYS A 312 -4.68 -12.31 -1.37
C LYS A 312 -3.77 -11.09 -1.52
N LYS A 313 -2.59 -11.29 -2.12
CA LYS A 313 -1.65 -10.22 -2.47
C LYS A 313 -1.88 -9.79 -3.91
N ILE A 314 -2.13 -8.52 -4.12
CA ILE A 314 -2.44 -7.95 -5.43
C ILE A 314 -1.43 -6.84 -5.74
N PHE A 315 -0.74 -6.97 -6.87
CA PHE A 315 0.16 -5.95 -7.39
C PHE A 315 -0.55 -5.17 -8.49
N PHE A 316 -0.54 -3.85 -8.38
CA PHE A 316 -1.15 -2.96 -9.36
C PHE A 316 -0.11 -2.53 -10.39
N LYS A 317 0.09 -3.34 -11.43
CA LYS A 317 1.18 -3.21 -12.42
C LYS A 317 1.25 -1.82 -13.04
N ASN A 318 0.14 -1.32 -13.57
CA ASN A 318 0.11 -0.01 -14.22
C ASN A 318 0.36 1.17 -13.24
N TYR A 319 0.00 1.04 -11.96
CA TYR A 319 0.34 2.02 -10.92
C TYR A 319 1.81 1.90 -10.48
N MET A 320 2.32 0.68 -10.41
CA MET A 320 3.74 0.43 -10.17
C MET A 320 4.60 1.08 -11.25
N ASP A 321 4.26 0.83 -12.53
CA ASP A 321 4.98 1.41 -13.66
C ASP A 321 4.98 2.94 -13.60
N ALA A 322 3.82 3.55 -13.37
CA ALA A 322 3.72 5.00 -13.23
C ALA A 322 4.62 5.55 -12.12
N ARG A 323 4.64 4.90 -10.96
CA ARG A 323 5.53 5.32 -9.86
C ARG A 323 6.99 5.16 -10.23
N VAL A 324 7.37 4.05 -10.84
CA VAL A 324 8.75 3.80 -11.23
C VAL A 324 9.20 4.83 -12.26
N ASP A 325 8.43 5.02 -13.31
CA ASP A 325 8.81 5.89 -14.43
C ASP A 325 8.87 7.38 -14.05
N TYR A 326 7.97 7.84 -13.19
CA TYR A 326 7.83 9.27 -12.89
C TYR A 326 8.41 9.71 -11.55
N VAL A 327 8.73 8.76 -10.65
CA VAL A 327 9.29 9.08 -9.33
C VAL A 327 10.62 8.37 -9.09
N ILE A 328 10.65 7.03 -9.17
CA ILE A 328 11.82 6.24 -8.76
C ILE A 328 12.99 6.43 -9.74
N LEU A 329 12.75 6.20 -11.03
CA LEU A 329 13.83 6.34 -12.03
C LEU A 329 14.33 7.78 -12.16
N PRO A 330 13.49 8.84 -12.17
CA PRO A 330 13.97 10.22 -12.13
C PRO A 330 14.83 10.52 -10.91
N LEU A 331 14.43 10.02 -9.72
CA LEU A 331 15.21 10.20 -8.50
C LEU A 331 16.54 9.44 -8.58
N GLY A 332 16.51 8.18 -9.02
CA GLY A 332 17.72 7.36 -9.27
C GLY A 332 18.70 8.05 -10.21
N LYS A 333 18.21 8.64 -11.32
CA LYS A 333 19.05 9.41 -12.28
C LYS A 333 19.74 10.61 -11.65
N ARG A 334 19.15 11.22 -10.63
CA ARG A 334 19.75 12.37 -9.91
C ARG A 334 20.70 11.93 -8.82
N MET A 335 20.37 10.86 -8.11
CA MET A 335 21.08 10.40 -6.93
C MET A 335 22.25 9.45 -7.25
N MET A 336 22.09 8.57 -8.24
CA MET A 336 23.06 7.53 -8.58
C MET A 336 24.06 7.99 -9.65
N ARG A 337 25.19 7.30 -9.73
CA ARG A 337 26.15 7.42 -10.82
C ARG A 337 25.45 7.12 -12.16
N ALA A 338 25.71 7.95 -13.17
CA ALA A 338 24.91 8.00 -14.39
C ALA A 338 24.82 6.67 -15.16
N ASP A 339 25.95 5.94 -15.24
CA ASP A 339 26.02 4.62 -15.90
C ASP A 339 25.17 3.57 -15.18
N GLN A 340 25.11 3.60 -13.86
CA GLN A 340 24.32 2.68 -13.04
C GLN A 340 22.83 3.07 -12.96
N ALA A 341 22.53 4.36 -12.92
CA ALA A 341 21.16 4.85 -12.95
C ALA A 341 20.40 4.43 -14.22
N THR A 342 21.10 4.22 -15.35
CA THR A 342 20.49 3.72 -16.60
C THR A 342 20.20 2.23 -16.59
N GLN A 343 20.73 1.48 -15.65
CA GLN A 343 20.45 0.05 -15.46
C GLN A 343 19.17 -0.18 -14.68
N ALA A 344 18.75 0.77 -13.82
CA ALA A 344 17.49 0.66 -13.10
C ALA A 344 16.30 0.72 -14.08
N SER A 345 15.32 -0.14 -13.88
CA SER A 345 14.16 -0.29 -14.77
C SER A 345 12.88 -0.58 -14.01
N ALA A 346 11.73 -0.37 -14.66
CA ALA A 346 10.42 -0.73 -14.11
C ALA A 346 10.29 -2.25 -13.92
N GLU A 347 10.79 -3.04 -14.86
CA GLU A 347 10.77 -4.51 -14.75
C GLU A 347 11.68 -5.03 -13.64
N GLY A 348 12.88 -4.42 -13.51
CA GLY A 348 13.81 -4.73 -12.42
C GLY A 348 13.19 -4.41 -11.05
N TYR A 349 12.58 -3.24 -10.92
CA TYR A 349 11.93 -2.84 -9.67
C TYR A 349 10.71 -3.73 -9.34
N LEU A 350 9.85 -4.03 -10.31
CA LEU A 350 8.75 -4.97 -10.11
C LEU A 350 9.25 -6.33 -9.62
N THR A 351 10.32 -6.85 -10.23
CA THR A 351 10.91 -8.13 -9.81
C THR A 351 11.41 -8.09 -8.36
N VAL A 352 12.04 -6.99 -7.95
CA VAL A 352 12.45 -6.76 -6.56
C VAL A 352 11.24 -6.78 -5.63
N VAL A 353 10.18 -6.04 -5.94
CA VAL A 353 8.97 -5.98 -5.11
C VAL A 353 8.26 -7.34 -5.06
N LEU A 354 8.17 -8.08 -6.17
CA LEU A 354 7.61 -9.44 -6.16
C LEU A 354 8.39 -10.37 -5.23
N MET A 355 9.73 -10.28 -5.24
CA MET A 355 10.56 -11.11 -4.36
C MET A 355 10.49 -10.66 -2.89
N HIS A 356 10.34 -9.37 -2.62
CA HIS A 356 10.03 -8.84 -1.29
C HIS A 356 8.76 -9.50 -0.74
N GLU A 357 7.67 -9.47 -1.49
CA GLU A 357 6.39 -10.03 -1.07
C GLU A 357 6.42 -11.56 -0.88
N ILE A 358 7.15 -12.27 -1.74
CA ILE A 358 7.40 -13.70 -1.55
C ILE A 358 8.16 -13.92 -0.24
N SER A 359 9.12 -13.05 0.06
CA SER A 359 10.04 -13.19 1.20
C SER A 359 9.41 -12.91 2.55
N HIS A 360 8.24 -12.26 2.61
CA HIS A 360 7.42 -12.25 3.83
C HIS A 360 7.05 -13.68 4.31
N GLY A 361 6.88 -14.61 3.37
CA GLY A 361 6.61 -16.02 3.69
C GLY A 361 7.85 -16.87 3.98
N LEU A 362 9.05 -16.29 3.88
CA LEU A 362 10.33 -16.97 4.09
C LEU A 362 10.92 -16.64 5.47
N GLY A 363 11.83 -17.49 5.93
CA GLY A 363 12.49 -17.33 7.24
C GLY A 363 11.81 -18.15 8.35
N PRO A 364 12.05 -17.83 9.63
CA PRO A 364 11.49 -18.56 10.76
C PRO A 364 9.98 -18.27 10.91
N SER A 365 9.20 -19.30 11.28
CA SER A 365 7.77 -19.10 11.60
C SER A 365 7.53 -18.63 13.03
N PHE A 366 8.45 -18.96 13.95
CA PHE A 366 8.39 -18.63 15.36
C PHE A 366 9.78 -18.29 15.89
N ALA A 367 9.82 -17.42 16.87
CA ALA A 367 11.02 -17.21 17.67
C ALA A 367 11.22 -18.35 18.68
N ARG A 368 12.47 -18.77 18.90
CA ARG A 368 12.83 -19.70 19.98
C ARG A 368 13.33 -18.93 21.22
N ARG A 369 12.53 -18.93 22.26
CA ARG A 369 12.88 -18.29 23.52
C ARG A 369 12.85 -19.31 24.66
N ASN A 370 14.00 -19.57 25.29
CA ASN A 370 14.13 -20.57 26.36
C ASN A 370 13.61 -21.98 25.99
N GLY A 371 13.84 -22.40 24.75
CA GLY A 371 13.39 -23.70 24.24
C GLY A 371 11.90 -23.76 23.85
N GLN A 372 11.17 -22.68 23.96
CA GLN A 372 9.76 -22.58 23.57
C GLN A 372 9.60 -21.76 22.29
N GLN A 373 8.60 -22.09 21.47
CA GLN A 373 8.18 -21.29 20.33
C GLN A 373 7.29 -20.14 20.80
N VAL A 374 7.62 -18.93 20.37
CA VAL A 374 6.89 -17.69 20.66
C VAL A 374 6.60 -16.98 19.35
N ASP A 375 5.48 -16.29 19.25
CA ASP A 375 5.19 -15.41 18.12
C ASP A 375 6.30 -14.36 17.98
N ILE A 376 6.84 -14.19 16.76
CA ILE A 376 7.98 -13.28 16.50
C ILE A 376 7.59 -11.84 16.80
N ARG A 377 6.38 -11.43 16.42
CA ARG A 377 5.85 -10.06 16.68
C ARG A 377 5.79 -9.78 18.19
N GLU A 378 5.30 -10.76 18.95
CA GLU A 378 5.23 -10.63 20.41
C GLU A 378 6.64 -10.58 21.02
N ALA A 379 7.57 -11.42 20.53
CA ALA A 379 8.92 -11.50 21.05
C ALA A 379 9.73 -10.22 20.77
N ILE A 380 9.65 -9.68 19.57
CA ILE A 380 10.39 -8.49 19.10
C ILE A 380 9.71 -7.19 19.55
N GLY A 381 8.37 -7.15 19.59
CA GLY A 381 7.61 -5.98 20.00
C GLY A 381 7.71 -4.80 19.02
N PRO A 382 7.91 -3.53 19.48
CA PRO A 382 7.80 -2.34 18.63
C PRO A 382 8.75 -2.28 17.43
N ALA A 383 9.84 -3.04 17.46
CA ALA A 383 10.78 -3.09 16.33
C ALA A 383 10.34 -4.06 15.22
N PHE A 384 9.30 -4.88 15.46
CA PHE A 384 8.92 -5.97 14.57
C PHE A 384 8.58 -5.49 13.15
N SER A 385 7.73 -4.48 12.99
CA SER A 385 7.29 -4.06 11.64
C SER A 385 8.48 -3.68 10.75
N GLY A 386 9.39 -2.83 11.25
CA GLY A 386 10.57 -2.47 10.48
C GLY A 386 11.54 -3.63 10.26
N LEU A 387 11.62 -4.58 11.20
CA LEU A 387 12.45 -5.78 11.05
C LEU A 387 11.90 -6.72 9.98
N GLU A 388 10.58 -6.94 9.96
CA GLU A 388 9.89 -7.78 8.99
C GLU A 388 10.00 -7.23 7.57
N GLU A 389 9.84 -5.89 7.38
CA GLU A 389 10.02 -5.24 6.09
C GLU A 389 11.49 -5.39 5.61
N ALA A 390 12.45 -5.12 6.48
CA ALA A 390 13.85 -5.30 6.16
C ALA A 390 14.20 -6.76 5.84
N LYS A 391 13.64 -7.71 6.59
CA LYS A 391 13.84 -9.13 6.31
C LYS A 391 13.25 -9.50 4.95
N ALA A 392 12.10 -8.98 4.58
CA ALA A 392 11.48 -9.23 3.28
C ALA A 392 12.32 -8.67 2.12
N ASP A 393 12.75 -7.41 2.21
CA ASP A 393 13.62 -6.77 1.22
C ASP A 393 14.92 -7.53 1.03
N VAL A 394 15.65 -7.74 2.10
CA VAL A 394 17.00 -8.32 2.09
C VAL A 394 16.98 -9.80 1.68
N THR A 395 15.99 -10.57 2.16
CA THR A 395 15.79 -11.97 1.77
C THR A 395 15.37 -12.07 0.31
N GLY A 396 14.57 -11.11 -0.19
CA GLY A 396 14.21 -10.99 -1.59
C GLY A 396 15.42 -10.79 -2.49
N MET A 397 16.30 -9.87 -2.13
CA MET A 397 17.56 -9.63 -2.88
C MET A 397 18.51 -10.82 -2.81
N TYR A 398 18.62 -11.50 -1.67
CA TYR A 398 19.35 -12.75 -1.53
C TYR A 398 18.78 -13.84 -2.46
N ALA A 399 17.47 -13.98 -2.50
CA ALA A 399 16.77 -14.95 -3.34
C ALA A 399 16.94 -14.64 -4.84
N LEU A 400 16.94 -13.37 -5.26
CA LEU A 400 17.22 -12.99 -6.64
C LEU A 400 18.62 -13.44 -7.08
N LYS A 401 19.63 -13.23 -6.25
CA LYS A 401 20.99 -13.72 -6.53
C LYS A 401 21.02 -15.24 -6.62
N TRP A 402 20.35 -15.94 -5.71
CA TRP A 402 20.23 -17.39 -5.72
C TRP A 402 19.57 -17.93 -7.00
N LEU A 403 18.50 -17.27 -7.49
CA LEU A 403 17.81 -17.62 -8.74
C LEU A 403 18.71 -17.41 -9.96
N VAL A 404 19.49 -16.33 -9.97
CA VAL A 404 20.49 -16.04 -11.03
C VAL A 404 21.58 -17.12 -11.04
N ASP A 405 22.12 -17.50 -9.89
CA ASP A 405 23.17 -18.52 -9.79
C ASP A 405 22.72 -19.91 -10.29
N ARG A 406 21.42 -20.19 -10.21
CA ARG A 406 20.82 -21.41 -10.74
C ARG A 406 20.33 -21.32 -12.18
N GLY A 407 20.54 -20.18 -12.82
CA GLY A 407 20.10 -19.97 -14.21
C GLY A 407 18.58 -19.85 -14.37
N ALA A 408 17.84 -19.63 -13.27
CA ALA A 408 16.40 -19.36 -13.30
C ALA A 408 16.08 -17.92 -13.75
N LEU A 409 17.04 -17.02 -13.55
CA LEU A 409 17.03 -15.65 -14.06
C LEU A 409 18.32 -15.38 -14.87
N PRO A 410 18.26 -14.51 -15.89
CA PRO A 410 19.42 -14.13 -16.67
C PRO A 410 20.49 -13.45 -15.80
N LYS A 411 21.75 -13.86 -15.95
CA LYS A 411 22.86 -13.35 -15.12
C LYS A 411 23.09 -11.85 -15.33
N GLU A 412 22.92 -11.38 -16.54
CA GLU A 412 23.06 -9.99 -16.97
C GLU A 412 22.06 -9.03 -16.33
N ARG A 413 20.97 -9.56 -15.77
CA ARG A 413 19.95 -8.76 -15.09
C ARG A 413 20.23 -8.50 -13.61
N LEU A 414 21.23 -9.13 -13.03
CA LEU A 414 21.52 -8.99 -11.60
C LEU A 414 21.88 -7.53 -11.23
N GLU A 415 22.65 -6.86 -12.06
CA GLU A 415 23.01 -5.45 -11.85
C GLU A 415 21.79 -4.53 -11.97
N GLU A 416 20.86 -4.84 -12.88
CA GLU A 416 19.55 -4.17 -13.01
C GLU A 416 18.74 -4.26 -11.72
N TYR A 417 18.69 -5.43 -11.09
CA TYR A 417 17.96 -5.62 -9.83
C TYR A 417 18.58 -4.80 -8.70
N TYR A 418 19.90 -4.80 -8.56
CA TYR A 418 20.59 -4.00 -7.55
C TYR A 418 20.42 -2.49 -7.80
N ALA A 419 20.51 -2.05 -9.04
CA ALA A 419 20.32 -0.64 -9.38
C ALA A 419 18.88 -0.18 -9.12
N SER A 420 17.89 -1.01 -9.47
CA SER A 420 16.46 -0.74 -9.24
C SER A 420 16.12 -0.71 -7.75
N TYR A 421 16.66 -1.62 -6.96
CA TYR A 421 16.52 -1.64 -5.51
C TYR A 421 17.08 -0.37 -4.86
N VAL A 422 18.31 0.04 -5.20
CA VAL A 422 18.93 1.24 -4.63
C VAL A 422 18.17 2.51 -5.05
N ALA A 423 17.66 2.57 -6.29
CA ALA A 423 16.80 3.67 -6.72
C ALA A 423 15.50 3.74 -5.91
N GLY A 424 14.94 2.58 -5.54
CA GLY A 424 13.77 2.44 -4.65
C GLY A 424 14.04 3.00 -3.26
N ILE A 425 15.18 2.66 -2.65
CA ILE A 425 15.58 3.15 -1.33
C ILE A 425 15.51 4.69 -1.28
N PHE A 426 16.08 5.40 -2.26
CA PHE A 426 16.07 6.87 -2.26
C PHE A 426 14.64 7.43 -2.24
N ARG A 427 13.70 6.78 -2.91
CA ARG A 427 12.29 7.20 -2.90
C ARG A 427 11.69 7.01 -1.51
N THR A 428 11.89 5.86 -0.88
CA THR A 428 11.23 5.52 0.39
C THR A 428 11.81 6.35 1.55
N VAL A 429 13.13 6.41 1.68
CA VAL A 429 13.78 7.15 2.77
C VAL A 429 13.60 8.67 2.67
N ARG A 430 13.15 9.19 1.52
CA ARG A 430 12.80 10.60 1.34
C ARG A 430 11.70 11.07 2.31
N PHE A 431 10.86 10.15 2.76
CA PHE A 431 9.78 10.43 3.73
C PHE A 431 10.20 10.23 5.19
N GLY A 432 11.48 9.93 5.43
CA GLY A 432 12.01 9.69 6.76
C GLY A 432 11.86 8.24 7.24
N THR A 433 12.10 8.02 8.52
CA THR A 433 12.15 6.69 9.16
C THR A 433 10.98 6.44 10.13
N GLY A 434 9.91 7.23 10.01
CA GLY A 434 8.73 7.11 10.87
C GLY A 434 7.87 5.87 10.59
N GLU A 435 7.91 5.37 9.36
CA GLU A 435 7.20 4.19 8.91
C GLU A 435 8.11 2.97 8.82
N ALA A 436 7.50 1.78 8.79
CA ALA A 436 8.20 0.49 8.76
C ALA A 436 9.18 0.39 7.58
N HIS A 437 8.72 0.64 6.34
CA HIS A 437 9.57 0.60 5.15
C HIS A 437 10.69 1.66 5.17
N GLY A 438 10.37 2.90 5.54
CA GLY A 438 11.38 3.96 5.64
C GLY A 438 12.46 3.64 6.66
N ARG A 439 12.08 3.01 7.77
CA ARG A 439 12.99 2.53 8.80
C ARG A 439 13.84 1.35 8.33
N ALA A 440 13.23 0.40 7.64
CA ALA A 440 13.88 -0.77 7.05
C ALA A 440 14.93 -0.35 6.00
N GLU A 441 14.51 0.37 4.98
CA GLU A 441 15.37 0.76 3.87
C GLU A 441 16.48 1.75 4.29
N MET A 442 16.26 2.58 5.32
CA MET A 442 17.33 3.40 5.89
C MET A 442 18.38 2.54 6.59
N MET A 443 17.99 1.53 7.33
CA MET A 443 18.88 0.57 7.96
C MET A 443 19.70 -0.18 6.90
N GLU A 444 19.06 -0.64 5.85
CA GLU A 444 19.68 -1.33 4.72
C GLU A 444 20.69 -0.45 4.00
N PHE A 445 20.31 0.80 3.68
CA PHE A 445 21.21 1.77 3.07
C PHE A 445 22.49 1.97 3.91
N ASN A 446 22.34 2.18 5.21
CA ASN A 446 23.46 2.42 6.12
C ASN A 446 24.34 1.18 6.27
N PHE A 447 23.75 -0.01 6.38
CA PHE A 447 24.50 -1.27 6.45
C PHE A 447 25.27 -1.55 5.16
N LEU A 448 24.62 -1.39 4.00
CA LEU A 448 25.26 -1.58 2.69
C LEU A 448 26.38 -0.55 2.47
N SER A 449 26.20 0.68 2.95
CA SER A 449 27.21 1.73 2.88
C SER A 449 28.41 1.43 3.78
N GLU A 450 28.18 0.95 5.00
CA GLU A 450 29.26 0.53 5.92
C GLU A 450 30.10 -0.61 5.33
N ARG A 451 29.48 -1.51 4.55
CA ARG A 451 30.17 -2.59 3.82
C ARG A 451 30.81 -2.14 2.52
N GLY A 452 30.64 -0.87 2.14
CA GLY A 452 31.15 -0.32 0.88
C GLY A 452 30.45 -0.89 -0.36
N ALA A 453 29.26 -1.48 -0.21
CA ALA A 453 28.41 -1.93 -1.31
C ALA A 453 27.66 -0.74 -1.94
N ILE A 454 27.38 0.30 -1.15
CA ILE A 454 26.95 1.62 -1.62
C ILE A 454 28.00 2.62 -1.19
N THR A 455 28.49 3.44 -2.11
CA THR A 455 29.51 4.47 -1.85
C THR A 455 29.08 5.79 -2.47
N ARG A 456 29.63 6.89 -1.99
CA ARG A 456 29.42 8.21 -2.58
C ARG A 456 30.68 8.64 -3.32
N ASP A 457 30.57 9.01 -4.57
CA ASP A 457 31.71 9.47 -5.38
C ASP A 457 32.04 10.95 -5.15
N SER A 458 33.12 11.43 -5.76
CA SER A 458 33.58 12.82 -5.63
C SER A 458 32.61 13.85 -6.23
N SER A 459 31.66 13.42 -7.08
CA SER A 459 30.61 14.27 -7.64
C SER A 459 29.40 14.36 -6.70
N GLY A 460 29.39 13.63 -5.60
CA GLY A 460 28.30 13.54 -4.65
C GLY A 460 27.20 12.55 -5.01
N ARG A 461 27.41 11.72 -6.04
CA ARG A 461 26.49 10.68 -6.49
C ARG A 461 26.78 9.35 -5.82
N TYR A 462 25.73 8.56 -5.62
CA TYR A 462 25.86 7.22 -5.05
C TYR A 462 26.20 6.20 -6.13
N ALA A 463 27.15 5.33 -5.82
CA ALA A 463 27.61 4.24 -6.68
C ALA A 463 27.39 2.90 -5.98
N VAL A 464 26.95 1.91 -6.74
CA VAL A 464 26.75 0.52 -6.31
C VAL A 464 27.96 -0.32 -6.68
N ASP A 465 28.57 -0.97 -5.70
CA ASP A 465 29.60 -1.99 -5.94
C ASP A 465 28.90 -3.35 -6.11
N TYR A 466 28.61 -3.71 -7.35
CA TYR A 466 27.90 -4.95 -7.68
C TYR A 466 28.64 -6.22 -7.22
N GLY A 467 29.95 -6.14 -7.07
CA GLY A 467 30.76 -7.26 -6.55
C GLY A 467 30.58 -7.48 -5.05
N LYS A 468 30.29 -6.40 -4.28
CA LYS A 468 30.10 -6.46 -2.83
C LYS A 468 28.64 -6.70 -2.41
N MET A 469 27.67 -6.35 -3.27
CA MET A 469 26.25 -6.49 -2.95
C MET A 469 25.87 -7.90 -2.49
N PRO A 470 26.29 -9.00 -3.18
CA PRO A 470 25.89 -10.35 -2.78
C PRO A 470 26.31 -10.72 -1.35
N GLU A 471 27.57 -10.41 -0.99
CA GLU A 471 28.10 -10.69 0.34
C GLU A 471 27.41 -9.83 1.41
N ALA A 472 27.19 -8.55 1.11
CA ALA A 472 26.51 -7.63 2.02
C ALA A 472 25.07 -8.06 2.29
N PHE A 473 24.30 -8.46 1.26
CA PHE A 473 22.96 -8.99 1.43
C PHE A 473 22.93 -10.33 2.19
N ALA A 474 23.87 -11.24 1.91
CA ALA A 474 23.93 -12.51 2.65
C ALA A 474 24.21 -12.28 4.14
N ALA A 475 25.12 -11.35 4.47
CA ALA A 475 25.43 -11.00 5.86
C ALA A 475 24.23 -10.33 6.56
N LEU A 476 23.53 -9.42 5.87
CA LEU A 476 22.36 -8.75 6.43
C LEU A 476 21.18 -9.73 6.58
N ALA A 477 20.93 -10.58 5.58
CA ALA A 477 19.90 -11.62 5.67
C ALA A 477 20.12 -12.53 6.88
N LYS A 478 21.36 -12.97 7.08
CA LYS A 478 21.72 -13.78 8.25
C LYS A 478 21.40 -13.08 9.57
N GLU A 479 21.79 -11.81 9.71
CA GLU A 479 21.55 -11.04 10.93
C GLU A 479 20.06 -10.88 11.23
N LEU A 480 19.26 -10.45 10.24
CA LEU A 480 17.83 -10.21 10.43
C LEU A 480 17.08 -11.51 10.73
N LEU A 481 17.37 -12.58 10.01
CA LEU A 481 16.77 -13.89 10.22
C LEU A 481 17.15 -14.49 11.60
N GLU A 482 18.38 -14.29 12.08
CA GLU A 482 18.78 -14.71 13.43
C GLU A 482 18.06 -13.91 14.53
N ILE A 483 17.86 -12.60 14.34
CA ILE A 483 17.09 -11.75 15.27
C ILE A 483 15.65 -12.29 15.38
N GLU A 484 15.01 -12.59 14.26
CA GLU A 484 13.65 -13.17 14.26
C GLU A 484 13.62 -14.57 14.91
N ALA A 485 14.56 -15.45 14.52
CA ALA A 485 14.61 -16.82 15.03
C ALA A 485 14.83 -16.89 16.54
N THR A 486 15.59 -15.95 17.11
CA THR A 486 15.85 -15.88 18.55
C THR A 486 14.82 -15.05 19.32
N GLY A 487 14.05 -14.19 18.64
CA GLY A 487 13.15 -13.24 19.28
C GLY A 487 13.88 -12.23 20.18
N ASP A 488 15.13 -11.92 19.84
CA ASP A 488 15.96 -11.01 20.65
C ASP A 488 15.59 -9.55 20.40
N ARG A 489 14.63 -9.08 21.18
CA ARG A 489 14.16 -7.68 21.14
C ARG A 489 15.28 -6.69 21.37
N ALA A 490 16.15 -6.92 22.34
CA ALA A 490 17.22 -5.98 22.66
C ALA A 490 18.21 -5.85 21.49
N ARG A 491 18.53 -6.97 20.81
CA ARG A 491 19.35 -6.97 19.61
C ARG A 491 18.65 -6.23 18.46
N ALA A 492 17.35 -6.44 18.25
CA ALA A 492 16.57 -5.72 17.24
C ALA A 492 16.57 -4.20 17.47
N GLU A 493 16.30 -3.77 18.71
CA GLU A 493 16.29 -2.34 19.08
C GLU A 493 17.70 -1.71 18.93
N ALA A 494 18.75 -2.40 19.36
CA ALA A 494 20.14 -1.94 19.20
C ALA A 494 20.55 -1.87 17.72
N TRP A 495 20.09 -2.81 16.89
CA TRP A 495 20.34 -2.84 15.45
C TRP A 495 19.77 -1.63 14.75
N PHE A 496 18.49 -1.32 14.97
CA PHE A 496 17.88 -0.12 14.43
C PHE A 496 18.50 1.16 14.99
N ALA A 497 18.76 1.24 16.29
CA ALA A 497 19.42 2.41 16.90
C ALA A 497 20.78 2.74 16.24
N ARG A 498 21.46 1.72 15.69
CA ARG A 498 22.69 1.89 14.94
C ARG A 498 22.46 2.35 13.50
N TYR A 499 21.49 1.77 12.79
CA TYR A 499 21.40 1.88 11.35
C TYR A 499 20.19 2.67 10.80
N ASP A 500 19.17 3.01 11.58
CA ASP A 500 17.98 3.71 11.09
C ASP A 500 18.10 5.25 11.05
N LYS A 501 19.33 5.77 11.17
CA LYS A 501 19.57 7.22 11.19
C LYS A 501 19.88 7.74 9.80
N MET A 502 19.15 8.77 9.38
CA MET A 502 19.41 9.47 8.12
C MET A 502 20.78 10.18 8.17
N PRO A 503 21.74 9.80 7.29
CA PRO A 503 22.99 10.54 7.15
C PRO A 503 22.74 11.98 6.67
N SER A 504 23.46 12.95 7.20
CA SER A 504 23.28 14.37 6.85
C SER A 504 23.52 14.67 5.36
N ASP A 505 24.46 13.97 4.74
CA ASP A 505 24.77 14.10 3.33
C ASP A 505 23.71 13.47 2.43
N LEU A 506 23.09 12.36 2.84
CA LEU A 506 21.94 11.77 2.15
C LEU A 506 20.72 12.69 2.27
N HIS A 507 20.45 13.20 3.46
CA HIS A 507 19.36 14.17 3.68
C HIS A 507 19.51 15.39 2.76
N ALA A 508 20.69 15.99 2.72
CA ALA A 508 20.95 17.15 1.85
C ALA A 508 20.83 16.82 0.36
N ALA A 509 21.27 15.62 -0.05
CA ALA A 509 21.14 15.17 -1.44
C ALA A 509 19.68 14.95 -1.84
N LEU A 510 18.84 14.39 -0.96
CA LEU A 510 17.38 14.21 -1.18
C LEU A 510 16.64 15.55 -1.19
N ASP A 511 16.99 16.45 -0.27
CA ASP A 511 16.42 17.80 -0.20
C ASP A 511 16.68 18.63 -1.46
N ALA A 512 17.80 18.40 -2.14
CA ALA A 512 18.11 19.02 -3.42
C ALA A 512 17.21 18.53 -4.58
N GLN A 513 16.41 17.45 -4.38
CA GLN A 513 15.55 16.85 -5.41
C GLN A 513 14.04 17.17 -5.21
N LYS A 514 13.73 18.31 -4.61
CA LYS A 514 12.31 18.72 -4.35
C LYS A 514 11.48 18.92 -5.62
N ASP A 515 12.14 19.12 -6.76
CA ASP A 515 11.51 19.22 -8.09
C ASP A 515 11.03 17.85 -8.64
N ILE A 516 11.50 16.73 -8.09
CA ILE A 516 11.00 15.43 -8.45
C ILE A 516 9.71 15.15 -7.67
N PRO A 517 8.63 14.72 -8.35
CA PRO A 517 7.37 14.41 -7.68
C PRO A 517 7.51 13.41 -6.54
N VAL A 518 6.64 13.52 -5.53
CA VAL A 518 6.59 12.54 -4.42
C VAL A 518 5.73 11.32 -4.78
N ASP A 519 4.72 11.56 -5.64
CA ASP A 519 3.86 10.52 -6.17
C ASP A 519 3.26 10.99 -7.51
N PHE A 520 2.35 10.23 -8.07
CA PHE A 520 1.65 10.59 -9.30
C PHE A 520 0.14 10.74 -9.05
N ASP A 521 -0.51 11.47 -9.95
CA ASP A 521 -1.95 11.65 -9.98
C ASP A 521 -2.50 10.92 -11.21
N PRO A 522 -3.20 9.77 -11.04
CA PRO A 522 -3.72 9.00 -12.15
C PRO A 522 -4.88 9.73 -12.84
N LEU A 523 -4.73 9.99 -14.15
CA LEU A 523 -5.77 10.53 -15.01
C LEU A 523 -6.42 9.38 -15.75
N VAL A 524 -7.55 8.91 -15.27
CA VAL A 524 -8.25 7.74 -15.84
C VAL A 524 -9.22 8.17 -16.95
N PRO A 525 -9.46 7.35 -17.99
CA PRO A 525 -10.38 7.67 -19.09
C PRO A 525 -11.87 7.57 -18.71
N PHE A 526 -12.16 7.38 -17.43
CA PHE A 526 -13.50 7.27 -16.88
C PHE A 526 -13.87 8.50 -16.07
N ARG A 527 -15.17 8.81 -16.01
CA ARG A 527 -15.65 9.93 -15.18
C ARG A 527 -15.35 9.66 -13.71
N GLU A 528 -14.59 10.57 -13.09
CA GLU A 528 -14.39 10.67 -11.65
C GLU A 528 -15.33 11.73 -11.04
N GLY A 529 -15.59 11.64 -9.75
CA GLY A 529 -16.35 12.64 -9.00
C GLY A 529 -17.18 12.05 -7.87
N VAL A 530 -17.61 12.91 -6.94
CA VAL A 530 -18.47 12.55 -5.79
C VAL A 530 -19.92 13.01 -6.06
N GLU A 531 -20.90 12.16 -5.74
CA GLU A 531 -22.32 12.44 -5.86
C GLU A 531 -22.97 12.93 -4.55
#